data_19f0d48b4af459807e18d7fc78ca5571
#
_entry.id   19f0d48b4af459807e18d7fc78ca5571
#
_cell.length_a   1.000
_cell.length_b   1.000
_cell.length_c   1.000
_cell.angle_alpha   90.00
_cell.angle_beta   90.00
_cell.angle_gamma   90.00
#
_symmetry.space_group_name_H-M   'P 1'
#
loop_
_entity.id
_entity.type
_entity.pdbx_description
1 polymer ?
#
loop_
_entity_poly.entity_id
_entity_poly.type
_entity_poly.pdbx_seq_one_letter_code
_entity_poly.pdbx_strand_id
1 'polypeptide(L)'
;MISDIVEASQRVGYPLLLKASSGGGGKGMRKVEDPADLIDAIKGARREAIAAFGDGRVYVERLLTGSKHVEIQILADKHGRTVHLGERECSVQRRHQKVFEESPCPVMTEGLRSRMGEAAVMAAEAVDYVGAG
;
A
#
# COMPACT_ATOMS: atom_id res chain seq x y z
N MET A 1 -18.07 13.39 6.14
CA MET A 1 -19.33 12.71 6.65
C MET A 1 -19.47 11.34 5.98
N ILE A 2 -20.52 10.52 6.32
CA ILE A 2 -20.73 9.23 5.63
C ILE A 2 -21.05 9.46 4.15
N SER A 3 -21.79 10.51 3.83
CA SER A 3 -22.08 10.95 2.47
C SER A 3 -20.85 11.09 1.57
N ASP A 4 -19.79 11.67 2.10
CA ASP A 4 -18.55 11.93 1.33
C ASP A 4 -17.83 10.62 1.00
N ILE A 5 -17.89 9.65 1.94
CA ILE A 5 -17.32 8.32 1.73
C ILE A 5 -18.13 7.54 0.69
N VAL A 6 -19.46 7.66 0.72
CA VAL A 6 -20.35 7.03 -0.29
C VAL A 6 -20.06 7.60 -1.68
N GLU A 7 -19.94 8.91 -1.82
CA GLU A 7 -19.59 9.56 -3.08
C GLU A 7 -18.19 9.14 -3.57
N ALA A 8 -17.22 9.13 -2.68
CA ALA A 8 -15.86 8.66 -2.99
C ALA A 8 -15.87 7.18 -3.45
N SER A 9 -16.68 6.33 -2.81
CA SER A 9 -16.82 4.91 -3.17
C SER A 9 -17.37 4.71 -4.58
N GLN A 10 -18.28 5.55 -5.02
CA GLN A 10 -18.80 5.51 -6.40
C GLN A 10 -17.72 5.86 -7.43
N ARG A 11 -16.83 6.82 -7.12
CA ARG A 11 -15.70 7.18 -7.99
C ARG A 11 -14.61 6.12 -8.03
N VAL A 12 -14.31 5.51 -6.88
CA VAL A 12 -13.28 4.48 -6.75
C VAL A 12 -13.71 3.17 -7.41
N GLY A 13 -15.00 2.80 -7.27
CA GLY A 13 -15.57 1.53 -7.73
C GLY A 13 -15.26 0.37 -6.79
N TYR A 14 -15.87 -0.80 -7.09
CA TYR A 14 -15.75 -2.01 -6.28
C TYR A 14 -14.89 -3.08 -7.00
N PRO A 15 -14.21 -3.97 -6.27
CA PRO A 15 -14.08 -3.99 -4.83
C PRO A 15 -13.23 -2.83 -4.30
N LEU A 16 -13.56 -2.37 -3.09
CA LEU A 16 -12.83 -1.27 -2.43
C LEU A 16 -12.37 -1.66 -1.02
N LEU A 17 -11.47 -0.88 -0.48
CA LEU A 17 -10.95 -1.00 0.87
C LEU A 17 -11.24 0.27 1.66
N LEU A 18 -11.96 0.14 2.78
CA LEU A 18 -12.08 1.19 3.78
C LEU A 18 -10.88 1.15 4.70
N LYS A 19 -10.30 2.30 5.02
CA LYS A 19 -9.14 2.41 5.92
C LYS A 19 -9.34 3.52 6.93
N ALA A 20 -8.93 3.30 8.17
CA ALA A 20 -8.83 4.35 9.19
C ALA A 20 -7.71 5.32 8.84
N SER A 21 -7.97 6.64 8.90
CA SER A 21 -6.98 7.68 8.58
C SER A 21 -5.78 7.67 9.54
N SER A 22 -6.02 7.35 10.81
CA SER A 22 -4.99 7.21 11.85
C SER A 22 -4.56 5.76 12.04
N GLY A 23 -4.95 4.86 11.13
CA GLY A 23 -4.73 3.43 11.24
C GLY A 23 -3.37 2.97 10.72
N GLY A 24 -2.95 1.79 11.20
CA GLY A 24 -1.76 1.09 10.76
C GLY A 24 -1.83 -0.39 11.12
N GLY A 25 -0.98 -1.22 10.52
CA GLY A 25 -0.90 -2.65 10.82
C GLY A 25 -2.17 -3.44 10.50
N GLY A 26 -3.00 -2.97 9.56
CA GLY A 26 -4.24 -3.65 9.15
C GLY A 26 -5.45 -3.41 10.06
N LYS A 27 -5.32 -2.66 11.17
CA LYS A 27 -6.45 -2.30 12.02
C LYS A 27 -7.30 -1.21 11.38
N GLY A 28 -8.64 -1.33 11.49
CA GLY A 28 -9.57 -0.40 10.87
C GLY A 28 -9.65 -0.52 9.35
N MET A 29 -9.28 -1.68 8.80
CA MET A 29 -9.38 -1.98 7.37
C MET A 29 -10.57 -2.92 7.12
N ARG A 30 -11.41 -2.60 6.12
CA ARG A 30 -12.53 -3.44 5.70
C ARG A 30 -12.64 -3.47 4.17
N LYS A 31 -12.66 -4.69 3.63
CA LYS A 31 -12.99 -4.93 2.24
C LYS A 31 -14.50 -4.79 2.05
N VAL A 32 -14.91 -4.15 0.96
CA VAL A 32 -16.29 -4.05 0.50
C VAL A 32 -16.34 -4.49 -0.96
N GLU A 33 -17.09 -5.54 -1.22
CA GLU A 33 -17.28 -6.10 -2.56
C GLU A 33 -18.60 -5.66 -3.19
N ASP A 34 -19.66 -5.59 -2.36
CA ASP A 34 -20.99 -5.19 -2.79
C ASP A 34 -21.33 -3.79 -2.26
N PRO A 35 -21.86 -2.89 -3.10
CA PRO A 35 -22.38 -1.60 -2.68
C PRO A 35 -23.38 -1.66 -1.52
N ALA A 36 -24.18 -2.73 -1.44
CA ALA A 36 -25.18 -2.90 -0.37
C ALA A 36 -24.55 -2.97 1.02
N ASP A 37 -23.33 -3.48 1.14
CA ASP A 37 -22.61 -3.65 2.41
C ASP A 37 -21.89 -2.37 2.86
N LEU A 38 -21.79 -1.36 1.99
CA LEU A 38 -20.93 -0.19 2.19
C LEU A 38 -21.25 0.55 3.50
N ILE A 39 -22.51 0.84 3.77
CA ILE A 39 -22.92 1.65 4.92
C ILE A 39 -22.56 0.96 6.23
N ASP A 40 -22.78 -0.34 6.34
CA ASP A 40 -22.49 -1.09 7.56
C ASP A 40 -20.96 -1.30 7.72
N ALA A 41 -20.25 -1.47 6.63
CA ALA A 41 -18.80 -1.49 6.62
C ALA A 41 -18.20 -0.15 7.10
N ILE A 42 -18.73 1.01 6.66
CA ILE A 42 -18.30 2.34 7.12
C ILE A 42 -18.54 2.48 8.63
N LYS A 43 -19.74 2.14 9.11
CA LYS A 43 -20.06 2.22 10.55
C LYS A 43 -19.14 1.34 11.38
N GLY A 44 -18.87 0.11 10.89
CA GLY A 44 -17.97 -0.83 11.54
C GLY A 44 -16.53 -0.35 11.59
N ALA A 45 -15.99 0.12 10.44
CA ALA A 45 -14.65 0.66 10.36
C ALA A 45 -14.44 1.88 11.27
N ARG A 46 -15.43 2.78 11.34
CA ARG A 46 -15.39 3.95 12.22
C ARG A 46 -15.37 3.59 13.69
N ARG A 47 -16.22 2.63 14.12
CA ARG A 47 -16.20 2.16 15.52
C ARG A 47 -14.86 1.57 15.90
N GLU A 48 -14.30 0.75 15.04
CA GLU A 48 -13.00 0.13 15.25
C GLU A 48 -11.87 1.18 15.29
N ALA A 49 -11.91 2.16 14.39
CA ALA A 49 -10.95 3.26 14.34
C ALA A 49 -11.00 4.12 15.61
N ILE A 50 -12.19 4.47 16.09
CA ILE A 50 -12.36 5.20 17.35
C ILE A 50 -11.81 4.41 18.53
N ALA A 51 -12.13 3.12 18.61
CA ALA A 51 -11.67 2.28 19.71
C ALA A 51 -10.16 2.06 19.73
N ALA A 52 -9.53 1.96 18.55
CA ALA A 52 -8.10 1.67 18.43
C ALA A 52 -7.21 2.92 18.43
N PHE A 53 -7.70 4.04 17.88
CA PHE A 53 -6.89 5.22 17.59
C PHE A 53 -7.48 6.54 18.12
N GLY A 54 -8.69 6.52 18.70
CA GLY A 54 -9.40 7.73 19.15
C GLY A 54 -9.95 8.60 17.99
N ASP A 55 -9.81 8.17 16.76
CA ASP A 55 -10.18 8.92 15.55
C ASP A 55 -11.03 8.04 14.62
N GLY A 56 -12.27 8.48 14.36
CA GLY A 56 -13.23 7.74 13.52
C GLY A 56 -13.19 8.12 12.03
N ARG A 57 -12.19 8.87 11.58
CA ARG A 57 -12.06 9.21 10.16
C ARG A 57 -11.62 7.98 9.38
N VAL A 58 -12.35 7.71 8.30
CA VAL A 58 -12.06 6.63 7.36
C VAL A 58 -12.09 7.17 5.93
N TYR A 59 -11.34 6.55 5.06
CA TYR A 59 -11.30 6.85 3.64
C TYR A 59 -11.38 5.57 2.81
N VAL A 60 -11.55 5.69 1.50
CA VAL A 60 -11.67 4.57 0.58
C VAL A 60 -10.50 4.53 -0.39
N GLU A 61 -10.06 3.32 -0.71
CA GLU A 61 -9.12 3.05 -1.79
C GLU A 61 -9.66 1.91 -2.66
N ARG A 62 -9.21 1.88 -3.92
CA ARG A 62 -9.47 0.71 -4.77
C ARG A 62 -8.75 -0.51 -4.20
N LEU A 63 -9.46 -1.61 -4.05
CA LEU A 63 -8.83 -2.88 -3.73
C LEU A 63 -8.26 -3.51 -5.00
N LEU A 64 -6.95 -3.62 -5.08
CA LEU A 64 -6.28 -4.34 -6.15
C LEU A 64 -6.22 -5.82 -5.79
N THR A 65 -6.86 -6.66 -6.62
CA THR A 65 -6.81 -8.12 -6.47
C THR A 65 -5.77 -8.72 -7.40
N GLY A 66 -5.11 -9.79 -6.96
CA GLY A 66 -4.06 -10.45 -7.76
C GLY A 66 -2.79 -9.62 -7.96
N SER A 67 -2.62 -8.56 -7.16
CA SER A 67 -1.41 -7.73 -7.20
C SER A 67 -0.18 -8.50 -6.70
N LYS A 68 0.98 -8.10 -7.22
CA LYS A 68 2.27 -8.57 -6.73
C LYS A 68 2.90 -7.51 -5.83
N HIS A 69 3.46 -7.95 -4.71
CA HIS A 69 4.32 -7.11 -3.88
C HIS A 69 5.74 -7.20 -4.42
N VAL A 70 6.20 -6.12 -5.01
CA VAL A 70 7.56 -6.01 -5.52
C VAL A 70 8.24 -4.83 -4.84
N GLU A 71 9.44 -5.03 -4.34
CA GLU A 71 10.26 -3.99 -3.73
C GLU A 71 11.56 -3.81 -4.50
N ILE A 72 12.12 -2.60 -4.45
CA ILE A 72 13.40 -2.27 -5.06
C ILE A 72 14.43 -2.05 -3.96
N GLN A 73 15.56 -2.74 -4.04
CA GLN A 73 16.67 -2.53 -3.12
C GLN A 73 17.44 -1.28 -3.50
N ILE A 74 17.57 -0.35 -2.57
CA ILE A 74 18.36 0.88 -2.72
C ILE A 74 19.66 0.79 -1.90
N LEU A 75 20.71 1.38 -2.44
CA LEU A 75 21.96 1.66 -1.75
C LEU A 75 22.38 3.10 -2.05
N ALA A 76 22.51 3.92 -1.00
CA ALA A 76 22.87 5.31 -1.12
C ALA A 76 24.04 5.66 -0.17
N ASP A 77 25.01 6.40 -0.66
CA ASP A 77 26.15 6.86 0.10
C ASP A 77 25.94 8.32 0.60
N LYS A 78 26.82 8.76 1.52
CA LYS A 78 26.79 10.13 2.05
C LYS A 78 27.35 11.19 1.10
N HIS A 79 27.76 10.80 -0.10
CA HIS A 79 28.31 11.69 -1.12
C HIS A 79 27.30 12.01 -2.22
N GLY A 80 26.04 11.60 -2.04
CA GLY A 80 24.94 11.85 -2.98
C GLY A 80 24.84 10.82 -4.10
N ARG A 81 25.50 9.67 -3.98
CA ARG A 81 25.39 8.59 -4.96
C ARG A 81 24.35 7.59 -4.52
N THR A 82 23.29 7.46 -5.31
CA THR A 82 22.21 6.49 -5.08
C THR A 82 22.11 5.53 -6.25
N VAL A 83 21.99 4.24 -5.96
CA VAL A 83 21.80 3.18 -6.96
C VAL A 83 20.73 2.21 -6.50
N HIS A 84 20.07 1.55 -7.44
CA HIS A 84 19.23 0.40 -7.15
C HIS A 84 19.94 -0.91 -7.52
N LEU A 85 19.67 -1.98 -6.79
CA LEU A 85 20.26 -3.32 -6.97
C LEU A 85 19.25 -4.33 -7.53
N GLY A 86 18.19 -3.85 -8.18
CA GLY A 86 17.11 -4.67 -8.69
C GLY A 86 15.97 -4.85 -7.70
N GLU A 87 15.08 -5.80 -8.01
CA GLU A 87 13.84 -6.03 -7.28
C GLU A 87 13.82 -7.40 -6.58
N ARG A 88 12.92 -7.48 -5.57
CA ARG A 88 12.45 -8.73 -4.97
C ARG A 88 10.93 -8.82 -5.09
N GLU A 89 10.42 -10.00 -5.40
CA GLU A 89 9.01 -10.35 -5.31
C GLU A 89 8.73 -10.93 -3.93
N CYS A 90 7.80 -10.34 -3.17
CA CYS A 90 7.57 -10.63 -1.76
C CYS A 90 6.07 -10.88 -1.48
N SER A 91 5.30 -11.38 -2.45
CA SER A 91 3.84 -11.55 -2.31
C SER A 91 3.46 -12.66 -1.33
N VAL A 92 4.35 -13.64 -1.09
CA VAL A 92 4.10 -14.72 -0.14
C VAL A 92 4.29 -14.21 1.28
N GLN A 93 3.16 -13.83 1.89
CA GLN A 93 3.15 -13.19 3.20
C GLN A 93 2.16 -13.89 4.14
N ARG A 94 2.46 -13.89 5.44
CA ARG A 94 1.55 -14.28 6.49
C ARG A 94 1.30 -13.11 7.44
N ARG A 95 0.08 -12.59 7.47
CA ARG A 95 -0.29 -11.44 8.31
C ARG A 95 0.66 -10.24 8.12
N HIS A 96 0.95 -9.91 6.86
CA HIS A 96 1.86 -8.83 6.44
C HIS A 96 3.36 -9.10 6.74
N GLN A 97 3.72 -10.29 7.20
CA GLN A 97 5.12 -10.70 7.31
C GLN A 97 5.53 -11.41 6.02
N LYS A 98 6.57 -10.94 5.39
CA LYS A 98 7.21 -11.59 4.23
C LYS A 98 7.77 -12.93 4.66
N VAL A 99 7.35 -14.02 4.00
CA VAL A 99 7.76 -15.40 4.35
C VAL A 99 8.69 -15.95 3.30
N PHE A 100 8.48 -15.57 2.04
CA PHE A 100 9.28 -16.00 0.90
C PHE A 100 9.52 -14.81 -0.02
N GLU A 101 10.74 -14.69 -0.49
CA GLU A 101 11.16 -13.65 -1.42
C GLU A 101 11.96 -14.29 -2.55
N GLU A 102 11.77 -13.81 -3.78
CA GLU A 102 12.57 -14.24 -4.91
C GLU A 102 13.07 -13.06 -5.74
N SER A 103 14.26 -13.22 -6.29
CA SER A 103 14.89 -12.28 -7.20
C SER A 103 15.60 -13.07 -8.32
N PRO A 104 15.44 -12.65 -9.59
CA PRO A 104 14.59 -11.57 -10.08
C PRO A 104 13.09 -11.95 -10.02
N CYS A 105 12.22 -10.92 -10.02
CA CYS A 105 10.78 -11.10 -10.04
C CYS A 105 10.33 -11.72 -11.39
N PRO A 106 9.63 -12.88 -11.38
CA PRO A 106 9.34 -13.62 -12.62
C PRO A 106 8.34 -12.92 -13.56
N VAL A 107 7.57 -11.95 -13.03
CA VAL A 107 6.61 -11.18 -13.84
C VAL A 107 7.14 -9.81 -14.28
N MET A 108 8.39 -9.49 -13.93
CA MET A 108 9.01 -8.22 -14.25
C MET A 108 9.56 -8.20 -15.68
N THR A 109 9.13 -7.20 -16.46
CA THR A 109 9.77 -6.92 -17.76
C THR A 109 10.95 -5.96 -17.56
N GLU A 110 11.92 -5.98 -18.48
CA GLU A 110 13.08 -5.09 -18.43
C GLU A 110 12.67 -3.61 -18.35
N GLY A 111 11.72 -3.19 -19.18
CA GLY A 111 11.23 -1.81 -19.17
C GLY A 111 10.49 -1.42 -17.88
N LEU A 112 9.83 -2.37 -17.21
CA LEU A 112 9.20 -2.11 -15.92
C LEU A 112 10.26 -2.04 -14.81
N ARG A 113 11.26 -2.91 -14.84
CA ARG A 113 12.41 -2.92 -13.93
C ARG A 113 13.14 -1.58 -13.94
N SER A 114 13.46 -1.07 -15.14
CA SER A 114 14.12 0.23 -15.31
C SER A 114 13.30 1.35 -14.67
N ARG A 115 12.03 1.48 -15.05
CA ARG A 115 11.16 2.53 -14.52
C ARG A 115 10.96 2.46 -12.99
N MET A 116 10.82 1.26 -12.44
CA MET A 116 10.68 1.08 -10.99
C MET A 116 11.99 1.41 -10.26
N GLY A 117 13.13 0.98 -10.82
CA GLY A 117 14.44 1.30 -10.28
C GLY A 117 14.73 2.80 -10.26
N GLU A 118 14.47 3.48 -11.38
CA GLU A 118 14.59 4.94 -11.49
C GLU A 118 13.69 5.67 -10.49
N ALA A 119 12.43 5.25 -10.37
CA ALA A 119 11.49 5.84 -9.40
C ALA A 119 11.95 5.65 -7.96
N ALA A 120 12.52 4.48 -7.63
CA ALA A 120 13.05 4.21 -6.29
C ALA A 120 14.29 5.06 -5.97
N VAL A 121 15.20 5.25 -6.94
CA VAL A 121 16.35 6.14 -6.80
C VAL A 121 15.88 7.58 -6.58
N MET A 122 14.97 8.09 -7.41
CA MET A 122 14.40 9.43 -7.26
C MET A 122 13.73 9.64 -5.90
N ALA A 123 13.00 8.63 -5.39
CA ALA A 123 12.36 8.71 -4.08
C ALA A 123 13.39 8.77 -2.94
N ALA A 124 14.47 8.00 -3.03
CA ALA A 124 15.54 8.02 -2.04
C ALA A 124 16.30 9.36 -2.06
N GLU A 125 16.61 9.89 -3.24
CA GLU A 125 17.26 11.20 -3.40
C GLU A 125 16.39 12.35 -2.86
N ALA A 126 15.07 12.30 -3.07
CA ALA A 126 14.15 13.34 -2.62
C ALA A 126 14.08 13.50 -1.08
N VAL A 127 14.56 12.51 -0.32
CA VAL A 127 14.60 12.52 1.15
C VAL A 127 16.02 12.44 1.70
N ASP A 128 17.03 12.68 0.88
CA ASP A 128 18.46 12.59 1.25
C ASP A 128 18.80 11.26 1.95
N TYR A 129 18.25 10.15 1.45
CA TYR A 129 18.42 8.83 2.06
C TYR A 129 19.90 8.41 2.02
N VAL A 130 20.40 7.86 3.13
CA VAL A 130 21.75 7.26 3.22
C VAL A 130 21.66 5.90 3.88
N GLY A 131 22.22 4.88 3.23
CA GLY A 131 22.22 3.50 3.72
C GLY A 131 21.66 2.51 2.70
N ALA A 132 21.34 1.32 3.19
CA ALA A 132 20.65 0.28 2.44
C ALA A 132 19.17 0.29 2.82
N GLY A 133 18.27 0.31 1.84
CA GLY A 133 16.83 0.37 2.04
C GLY A 133 16.03 -0.27 0.91
#